data_9e18cbd510774bfd9cc8b6259d4d0721
#
_entry.id   9e18cbd510774bfd9cc8b6259d4d0721
#
_cell.length_a   1.000
_cell.length_b   1.000
_cell.length_c   1.000
_cell.angle_alpha   90.00
_cell.angle_beta   90.00
_cell.angle_gamma   90.00
#
_symmetry.space_group_name_H-M   'P 1'
#
loop_
_entity.id
_entity.type
_entity.pdbx_description
1 polymer ?
#
loop_
_entity_poly.entity_id
_entity_poly.type
_entity_poly.pdbx_seq_one_letter_code
_entity_poly.pdbx_strand_id
1 'polypeptide(L)'
;MEGLWSGLPILDGNVADEHWIEVESGVSIRVLVWNSEGTSLDSGTVVMVPGWGSLFEGWRPLVTEWVKSRHLIYIETREKASSKFNRRISKDDFSIERHSKDIAAVLEALDVEQANIDWYSSSLGSTILIDAFEKGDLDGRSSVLLAPNPDFRFPLWSRMIIYSPLPMVAFRKMVGFVAWVVNRRTKEEGQKVRYRRALLAQDVPRMLLSARWNLGYSLPEDLSRIEVPCAVMTAASDTLHDFGKVERLADSIPNCKMIKVPSNQYAHEPDVLSEIGDFHASIP
;
A
#
# COMPACT_ATOMS: atom_id res chain seq x y z
N MET A 1 -20.72 -4.58 12.22
CA MET A 1 -19.32 -5.02 12.36
C MET A 1 -18.53 -3.75 12.54
N GLU A 2 -18.23 -3.42 13.78
CA GLU A 2 -17.20 -2.43 14.07
C GLU A 2 -15.93 -2.95 13.41
N GLY A 3 -15.36 -2.14 12.54
CA GLY A 3 -14.42 -2.64 11.57
C GLY A 3 -13.09 -3.02 12.19
N LEU A 4 -12.46 -4.05 11.66
CA LEU A 4 -11.06 -4.43 11.93
C LEU A 4 -10.05 -3.27 11.76
N TRP A 5 -10.51 -2.10 11.32
CA TRP A 5 -9.73 -0.87 11.14
C TRP A 5 -9.99 0.19 12.22
N SER A 6 -11.04 0.04 13.07
CA SER A 6 -11.54 1.13 13.92
C SER A 6 -10.80 1.33 15.24
N GLY A 7 -9.92 0.42 15.64
CA GLY A 7 -9.14 0.54 16.85
C GLY A 7 -7.81 1.26 16.63
N LEU A 8 -7.32 1.98 17.65
CA LEU A 8 -5.95 2.47 17.66
C LEU A 8 -5.00 1.28 17.90
N PRO A 9 -3.99 1.08 17.05
CA PRO A 9 -2.99 0.05 17.30
C PRO A 9 -2.13 0.41 18.52
N ILE A 10 -2.02 -0.52 19.45
CA ILE A 10 -1.07 -0.46 20.57
C ILE A 10 0.03 -1.48 20.25
N LEU A 11 1.28 -1.02 20.19
CA LEU A 11 2.44 -1.80 19.82
C LEU A 11 3.47 -1.75 20.95
N ASP A 12 3.59 -2.83 21.72
CA ASP A 12 4.55 -2.95 22.85
C ASP A 12 4.59 -1.70 23.77
N GLY A 13 3.43 -1.13 24.06
CA GLY A 13 3.27 0.08 24.86
C GLY A 13 3.24 1.40 24.08
N ASN A 14 3.63 1.38 22.79
CA ASN A 14 3.53 2.56 21.92
C ASN A 14 2.13 2.63 21.27
N VAL A 15 1.41 3.71 21.55
CA VAL A 15 0.11 4.00 20.94
C VAL A 15 0.32 4.90 19.73
N ALA A 16 -0.34 4.61 18.63
CA ALA A 16 -0.31 5.51 17.48
C ALA A 16 -1.02 6.83 17.77
N ASP A 17 -0.46 7.92 17.31
CA ASP A 17 -1.19 9.17 17.13
C ASP A 17 -2.05 9.04 15.87
N GLU A 18 -3.37 9.15 16.04
CA GLU A 18 -4.32 9.04 14.92
C GLU A 18 -4.66 10.42 14.38
N HIS A 19 -4.42 10.61 13.10
CA HIS A 19 -4.77 11.81 12.37
C HIS A 19 -5.85 11.53 11.33
N TRP A 20 -6.81 12.43 11.22
CA TRP A 20 -7.80 12.46 10.15
C TRP A 20 -7.51 13.70 9.28
N ILE A 21 -6.79 13.49 8.19
CA ILE A 21 -6.31 14.57 7.34
C ILE A 21 -7.29 14.76 6.20
N GLU A 22 -7.83 15.98 6.05
CA GLU A 22 -8.64 16.36 4.90
C GLU A 22 -7.71 16.59 3.70
N VAL A 23 -7.70 15.62 2.78
CA VAL A 23 -6.84 15.61 1.58
C VAL A 23 -7.50 16.29 0.38
N GLU A 24 -8.80 16.47 0.45
CA GLU A 24 -9.64 17.15 -0.54
C GLU A 24 -10.94 17.57 0.16
N SER A 25 -11.61 18.61 -0.32
CA SER A 25 -12.88 19.06 0.26
C SER A 25 -13.88 17.90 0.40
N GLY A 26 -14.25 17.59 1.63
CA GLY A 26 -15.15 16.49 1.98
C GLY A 26 -14.55 15.09 1.87
N VAL A 27 -13.23 14.96 1.79
CA VAL A 27 -12.52 13.66 1.82
C VAL A 27 -11.41 13.70 2.85
N SER A 28 -11.50 12.83 3.86
CA SER A 28 -10.45 12.67 4.84
C SER A 28 -9.95 11.23 4.87
N ILE A 29 -8.65 11.06 5.01
CA ILE A 29 -8.01 9.75 5.18
C ILE A 29 -7.42 9.62 6.57
N ARG A 30 -7.30 8.38 7.01
CA ARG A 30 -6.73 8.03 8.31
C ARG A 30 -5.24 7.84 8.18
N VAL A 31 -4.48 8.45 9.08
CA VAL A 31 -3.03 8.32 9.17
C VAL A 31 -2.68 7.96 10.60
N LEU A 32 -1.80 7.00 10.76
CA LEU A 32 -1.27 6.56 12.05
C LEU A 32 0.19 6.94 12.12
N VAL A 33 0.59 7.62 13.21
CA VAL A 33 1.95 8.11 13.41
C VAL A 33 2.51 7.52 14.69
N TRP A 34 3.71 6.99 14.64
CA TRP A 34 4.49 6.59 15.81
C TRP A 34 5.78 7.40 15.86
N ASN A 35 5.94 8.10 16.96
CA ASN A 35 7.16 8.84 17.26
C ASN A 35 8.05 7.97 18.15
N SER A 36 9.21 7.57 17.66
CA SER A 36 10.17 6.81 18.44
C SER A 36 10.99 7.74 19.32
N GLU A 37 10.90 7.58 20.64
CA GLU A 37 11.71 8.33 21.58
C GLU A 37 13.20 7.96 21.45
N GLY A 38 14.07 8.96 21.33
CA GLY A 38 15.51 8.76 21.23
C GLY A 38 16.05 8.42 19.83
N THR A 39 15.22 8.45 18.81
CA THR A 39 15.67 8.31 17.40
C THR A 39 16.35 9.61 16.96
N SER A 40 17.55 9.49 16.35
CA SER A 40 18.19 10.64 15.70
C SER A 40 17.34 11.14 14.55
N LEU A 41 17.23 12.46 14.38
CA LEU A 41 16.58 13.09 13.22
C LEU A 41 17.23 12.64 11.90
N ASP A 42 18.52 12.30 11.93
CA ASP A 42 19.28 11.80 10.78
C ASP A 42 18.80 10.40 10.32
N SER A 43 18.05 9.67 11.15
CA SER A 43 17.54 8.33 10.79
C SER A 43 16.47 8.37 9.70
N GLY A 44 15.87 9.54 9.42
CA GLY A 44 14.76 9.72 8.51
C GLY A 44 13.44 9.10 9.02
N THR A 45 12.35 9.39 8.35
CA THR A 45 11.01 8.91 8.67
C THR A 45 10.60 7.79 7.71
N VAL A 46 10.12 6.68 8.25
CA VAL A 46 9.51 5.63 7.42
C VAL A 46 8.07 6.01 7.10
N VAL A 47 7.74 6.07 5.81
CA VAL A 47 6.35 6.27 5.37
C VAL A 47 5.85 5.01 4.66
N MET A 48 4.81 4.40 5.23
CA MET A 48 4.22 3.17 4.71
C MET A 48 2.96 3.47 3.90
N VAL A 49 2.94 2.98 2.64
CA VAL A 49 1.77 3.03 1.76
C VAL A 49 1.35 1.61 1.40
N PRO A 50 0.36 1.05 2.09
CA PRO A 50 -0.04 -0.35 1.91
C PRO A 50 -0.83 -0.59 0.62
N GLY A 51 -0.94 -1.86 0.25
CA GLY A 51 -1.67 -2.30 -0.93
C GLY A 51 -3.18 -2.09 -0.85
N TRP A 52 -3.84 -2.34 -1.99
CA TRP A 52 -5.29 -2.24 -2.16
C TRP A 52 -6.05 -3.06 -1.12
N GLY A 53 -6.90 -2.38 -0.35
CA GLY A 53 -7.68 -3.01 0.70
C GLY A 53 -6.88 -3.63 1.84
N SER A 54 -5.56 -3.40 1.91
CA SER A 54 -4.73 -3.90 3.00
C SER A 54 -5.13 -3.25 4.34
N LEU A 55 -5.11 -4.04 5.41
CA LEU A 55 -5.38 -3.59 6.78
C LEU A 55 -4.09 -3.52 7.57
N PHE A 56 -4.03 -2.61 8.53
CA PHE A 56 -2.89 -2.45 9.44
C PHE A 56 -2.50 -3.77 10.14
N GLU A 57 -3.48 -4.59 10.52
CA GLU A 57 -3.24 -5.87 11.19
C GLU A 57 -2.31 -6.83 10.41
N GLY A 58 -2.24 -6.69 9.09
CA GLY A 58 -1.30 -7.45 8.28
C GLY A 58 0.14 -6.97 8.38
N TRP A 59 0.34 -5.75 8.83
CA TRP A 59 1.64 -5.08 8.97
C TRP A 59 2.11 -5.00 10.43
N ARG A 60 1.22 -5.34 11.38
CA ARG A 60 1.49 -5.24 12.81
C ARG A 60 2.84 -5.83 13.22
N PRO A 61 3.23 -7.06 12.82
CA PRO A 61 4.50 -7.62 13.26
C PRO A 61 5.70 -6.76 12.84
N LEU A 62 5.75 -6.37 11.57
CA LEU A 62 6.81 -5.52 11.02
C LEU A 62 6.84 -4.14 11.70
N VAL A 63 5.69 -3.48 11.79
CA VAL A 63 5.59 -2.13 12.37
C VAL A 63 5.95 -2.14 13.85
N THR A 64 5.55 -3.18 14.61
CA THR A 64 5.90 -3.31 16.03
C THR A 64 7.42 -3.30 16.26
N GLU A 65 8.19 -3.92 15.37
CA GLU A 65 9.65 -3.90 15.47
C GLU A 65 10.22 -2.56 14.99
N TRP A 66 9.70 -2.05 13.87
CA TRP A 66 10.25 -0.86 13.23
C TRP A 66 10.12 0.41 14.09
N VAL A 67 8.99 0.59 14.79
CA VAL A 67 8.74 1.76 15.66
C VAL A 67 9.65 1.81 16.90
N LYS A 68 10.38 0.75 17.21
CA LYS A 68 11.40 0.76 18.28
C LYS A 68 12.62 1.61 17.94
N SER A 69 12.87 1.84 16.65
CA SER A 69 14.09 2.51 16.17
C SER A 69 13.84 3.63 15.15
N ARG A 70 12.62 3.77 14.62
CA ARG A 70 12.30 4.72 13.55
C ARG A 70 10.96 5.42 13.79
N HIS A 71 10.89 6.70 13.46
CA HIS A 71 9.60 7.36 13.25
C HIS A 71 8.87 6.69 12.10
N LEU A 72 7.57 6.44 12.24
CA LEU A 72 6.80 5.73 11.23
C LEU A 72 5.43 6.37 11.02
N ILE A 73 5.09 6.61 9.76
CA ILE A 73 3.79 7.11 9.30
C ILE A 73 3.16 6.02 8.44
N TYR A 74 1.96 5.57 8.81
CA TYR A 74 1.18 4.60 8.05
C TYR A 74 -0.04 5.29 7.44
N ILE A 75 -0.10 5.37 6.12
CA ILE A 75 -1.15 6.10 5.40
C ILE A 75 -2.21 5.10 4.92
N GLU A 76 -3.44 5.21 5.42
CA GLU A 76 -4.58 4.45 4.90
C GLU A 76 -5.15 5.17 3.68
N THR A 77 -4.94 4.57 2.50
CA THR A 77 -5.38 5.13 1.22
C THR A 77 -6.92 5.21 1.10
N ARG A 78 -7.40 6.15 0.28
CA ARG A 78 -8.81 6.59 0.23
C ARG A 78 -9.84 5.50 -0.11
N GLU A 79 -9.44 4.40 -0.72
CA GLU A 79 -10.35 3.28 -1.02
C GLU A 79 -10.70 2.44 0.22
N LYS A 80 -9.96 2.58 1.31
CA LYS A 80 -10.19 1.80 2.54
C LYS A 80 -11.48 2.24 3.25
N ALA A 81 -12.06 1.31 4.00
CA ALA A 81 -13.28 1.57 4.76
C ALA A 81 -13.10 2.66 5.84
N SER A 82 -11.87 2.89 6.28
CA SER A 82 -11.53 3.95 7.24
C SER A 82 -11.70 5.36 6.70
N SER A 83 -11.54 5.59 5.40
CA SER A 83 -11.66 6.94 4.83
C SER A 83 -13.06 7.53 5.02
N LYS A 84 -13.16 8.85 5.13
CA LYS A 84 -14.41 9.58 5.27
C LYS A 84 -14.70 10.37 3.99
N PHE A 85 -15.90 10.20 3.46
CA PHE A 85 -16.39 10.94 2.30
C PHE A 85 -17.69 11.63 2.69
N ASN A 86 -17.69 12.97 2.68
CA ASN A 86 -18.87 13.81 2.92
C ASN A 86 -19.55 14.24 1.62
N ARG A 87 -19.23 13.56 0.52
CA ARG A 87 -19.79 13.77 -0.82
C ARG A 87 -20.01 12.45 -1.54
N ARG A 88 -20.69 12.51 -2.69
CA ARG A 88 -20.84 11.33 -3.55
C ARG A 88 -19.50 10.89 -4.11
N ILE A 89 -19.23 9.58 -4.05
CA ILE A 89 -18.04 8.95 -4.62
C ILE A 89 -18.26 8.56 -6.09
N SER A 90 -17.21 8.65 -6.88
CA SER A 90 -17.11 8.20 -8.27
C SER A 90 -15.92 7.27 -8.46
N LYS A 91 -15.73 6.69 -9.64
CA LYS A 91 -14.55 5.89 -9.92
C LYS A 91 -13.26 6.73 -9.96
N ASP A 92 -13.37 7.99 -10.39
CA ASP A 92 -12.22 8.89 -10.58
C ASP A 92 -11.62 9.34 -9.25
N ASP A 93 -12.39 9.19 -8.16
CA ASP A 93 -11.88 9.37 -6.80
C ASP A 93 -10.76 8.38 -6.45
N PHE A 94 -10.67 7.26 -7.15
CA PHE A 94 -9.70 6.20 -6.88
C PHE A 94 -8.60 6.12 -7.94
N SER A 95 -8.35 7.20 -8.66
CA SER A 95 -7.24 7.29 -9.61
C SER A 95 -5.88 7.28 -8.89
N ILE A 96 -4.84 6.79 -9.56
CA ILE A 96 -3.47 6.83 -9.03
C ILE A 96 -3.07 8.26 -8.72
N GLU A 97 -3.37 9.21 -9.59
CA GLU A 97 -3.11 10.64 -9.38
C GLU A 97 -3.79 11.19 -8.11
N ARG A 98 -5.03 10.76 -7.82
CA ARG A 98 -5.71 11.18 -6.58
C ARG A 98 -5.03 10.62 -5.34
N HIS A 99 -4.60 9.36 -5.39
CA HIS A 99 -3.84 8.75 -4.30
C HIS A 99 -2.49 9.46 -4.09
N SER A 100 -1.79 9.83 -5.16
CA SER A 100 -0.54 10.60 -5.08
C SER A 100 -0.76 11.96 -4.41
N LYS A 101 -1.81 12.69 -4.82
CA LYS A 101 -2.18 13.97 -4.20
C LYS A 101 -2.57 13.84 -2.73
N ASP A 102 -3.23 12.74 -2.35
CA ASP A 102 -3.53 12.48 -0.94
C ASP A 102 -2.27 12.31 -0.11
N ILE A 103 -1.30 11.55 -0.63
CA ILE A 103 -0.04 11.34 0.06
C ILE A 103 0.69 12.67 0.23
N ALA A 104 0.78 13.48 -0.84
CA ALA A 104 1.39 14.80 -0.76
C ALA A 104 0.70 15.70 0.28
N ALA A 105 -0.63 15.73 0.31
CA ALA A 105 -1.40 16.49 1.31
C ALA A 105 -1.18 15.99 2.74
N VAL A 106 -0.99 14.68 2.93
CA VAL A 106 -0.64 14.10 4.24
C VAL A 106 0.73 14.58 4.70
N LEU A 107 1.74 14.54 3.81
CA LEU A 107 3.09 14.97 4.14
C LEU A 107 3.13 16.46 4.48
N GLU A 108 2.42 17.29 3.72
CA GLU A 108 2.27 18.72 3.98
C GLU A 108 1.60 18.98 5.34
N ALA A 109 0.48 18.30 5.63
CA ALA A 109 -0.25 18.47 6.88
C ALA A 109 0.53 18.02 8.13
N LEU A 110 1.47 17.08 7.97
CA LEU A 110 2.34 16.58 9.05
C LEU A 110 3.71 17.27 9.08
N ASP A 111 3.96 18.25 8.21
CA ASP A 111 5.24 18.97 8.07
C ASP A 111 6.43 18.01 7.89
N VAL A 112 6.27 17.00 7.00
CA VAL A 112 7.28 15.98 6.73
C VAL A 112 8.09 16.36 5.49
N GLU A 113 9.40 16.56 5.67
CA GLU A 113 10.32 16.84 4.57
C GLU A 113 10.56 15.56 3.74
N GLN A 114 10.22 15.60 2.44
CA GLN A 114 10.26 14.42 1.58
C GLN A 114 11.68 13.85 1.41
N ALA A 115 12.71 14.68 1.35
CA ALA A 115 14.11 14.25 1.24
C ALA A 115 14.56 13.34 2.40
N ASN A 116 13.84 13.35 3.53
CA ASN A 116 14.12 12.52 4.71
C ASN A 116 13.24 11.26 4.81
N ILE A 117 12.46 10.94 3.76
CA ILE A 117 11.54 9.82 3.78
C ILE A 117 12.19 8.54 3.23
N ASP A 118 12.09 7.46 4.01
CA ASP A 118 12.25 6.11 3.51
C ASP A 118 10.88 5.48 3.28
N TRP A 119 10.53 5.31 2.04
CA TRP A 119 9.25 4.71 1.67
C TRP A 119 9.27 3.19 1.79
N TYR A 120 8.20 2.64 2.36
CA TYR A 120 7.90 1.22 2.29
C TYR A 120 6.47 1.03 1.80
N SER A 121 6.31 0.40 0.67
CA SER A 121 5.00 0.29 0.05
C SER A 121 4.73 -1.12 -0.48
N SER A 122 3.47 -1.42 -0.74
CA SER A 122 3.11 -2.71 -1.32
C SER A 122 2.03 -2.60 -2.39
N SER A 123 2.14 -3.42 -3.44
CA SER A 123 1.13 -3.61 -4.48
C SER A 123 0.60 -2.28 -5.04
N LEU A 124 -0.66 -1.90 -4.78
CA LEU A 124 -1.22 -0.60 -5.19
C LEU A 124 -0.40 0.57 -4.66
N GLY A 125 0.03 0.54 -3.39
CA GLY A 125 0.87 1.58 -2.81
C GLY A 125 2.18 1.76 -3.57
N SER A 126 2.84 0.66 -3.95
CA SER A 126 4.05 0.70 -4.77
C SER A 126 3.79 1.27 -6.16
N THR A 127 2.66 0.92 -6.78
CA THR A 127 2.26 1.48 -8.08
C THR A 127 2.01 2.99 -8.00
N ILE A 128 1.38 3.47 -6.90
CA ILE A 128 1.17 4.90 -6.66
C ILE A 128 2.50 5.64 -6.55
N LEU A 129 3.45 5.11 -5.76
CA LEU A 129 4.75 5.75 -5.58
C LEU A 129 5.55 5.79 -6.87
N ILE A 130 5.59 4.70 -7.64
CA ILE A 130 6.28 4.67 -8.95
C ILE A 130 5.72 5.73 -9.89
N ASP A 131 4.40 5.83 -10.02
CA ASP A 131 3.75 6.84 -10.87
C ASP A 131 4.05 8.26 -10.38
N ALA A 132 4.04 8.47 -9.06
CA ALA A 132 4.31 9.77 -8.46
C ALA A 132 5.77 10.20 -8.62
N PHE A 133 6.73 9.29 -8.44
CA PHE A 133 8.16 9.57 -8.65
C PHE A 133 8.45 9.87 -10.12
N GLU A 134 7.88 9.10 -11.05
CA GLU A 134 8.06 9.35 -12.49
C GLU A 134 7.53 10.73 -12.91
N LYS A 135 6.45 11.19 -12.27
CA LYS A 135 5.87 12.53 -12.53
C LYS A 135 6.56 13.66 -11.77
N GLY A 136 7.38 13.35 -10.77
CA GLY A 136 7.96 14.31 -9.86
C GLY A 136 6.95 14.90 -8.86
N ASP A 137 5.83 14.21 -8.61
CA ASP A 137 4.82 14.61 -7.63
C ASP A 137 5.24 14.30 -6.19
N LEU A 138 6.07 13.27 -6.00
CA LEU A 138 6.66 12.86 -4.74
C LEU A 138 8.16 12.62 -4.89
N ASP A 139 8.88 12.73 -3.77
CA ASP A 139 10.32 12.50 -3.66
C ASP A 139 10.62 11.66 -2.40
N GLY A 140 11.87 11.27 -2.19
CA GLY A 140 12.27 10.52 -1.00
C GLY A 140 13.76 10.18 -0.97
N ARG A 141 14.25 9.88 0.21
CA ARG A 141 15.63 9.39 0.41
C ARG A 141 15.82 8.00 -0.19
N SER A 142 14.80 7.15 -0.07
CA SER A 142 14.79 5.79 -0.61
C SER A 142 13.37 5.24 -0.74
N SER A 143 13.19 4.17 -1.53
CA SER A 143 11.91 3.50 -1.65
C SER A 143 12.05 1.99 -1.80
N VAL A 144 11.39 1.22 -0.92
CA VAL A 144 11.21 -0.23 -1.08
C VAL A 144 9.79 -0.51 -1.56
N LEU A 145 9.70 -1.08 -2.74
CA LEU A 145 8.47 -1.29 -3.51
C LEU A 145 8.12 -2.79 -3.53
N LEU A 146 7.30 -3.24 -2.57
CA LEU A 146 6.90 -4.65 -2.49
C LEU A 146 5.84 -4.98 -3.53
N ALA A 147 6.17 -5.90 -4.44
CA ALA A 147 5.27 -6.47 -5.44
C ALA A 147 4.42 -5.42 -6.18
N PRO A 148 5.02 -4.41 -6.83
CA PRO A 148 4.28 -3.40 -7.58
C PRO A 148 3.49 -4.02 -8.74
N ASN A 149 2.36 -3.39 -9.09
CA ASN A 149 1.56 -3.79 -10.25
C ASN A 149 1.81 -2.84 -11.43
N PRO A 150 2.54 -3.24 -12.47
CA PRO A 150 2.67 -2.43 -13.68
C PRO A 150 1.34 -2.22 -14.39
N ASP A 151 0.47 -3.22 -14.33
CA ASP A 151 -0.92 -3.20 -14.81
C ASP A 151 -1.81 -4.05 -13.88
N PHE A 152 -3.08 -3.71 -13.77
CA PHE A 152 -4.03 -4.46 -12.95
C PHE A 152 -4.80 -5.47 -13.83
N ARG A 153 -4.44 -6.76 -13.72
CA ARG A 153 -5.12 -7.84 -14.42
C ARG A 153 -6.06 -8.60 -13.51
N PHE A 154 -7.32 -8.47 -13.82
CA PHE A 154 -8.36 -9.25 -13.16
C PHE A 154 -8.84 -10.39 -14.08
N PRO A 155 -9.09 -11.61 -13.56
CA PRO A 155 -9.68 -12.68 -14.33
C PRO A 155 -11.00 -12.25 -14.98
N LEU A 156 -11.32 -12.79 -16.16
CA LEU A 156 -12.53 -12.41 -16.91
C LEU A 156 -13.81 -12.50 -16.07
N TRP A 157 -13.95 -13.54 -15.25
CA TRP A 157 -15.12 -13.72 -14.38
C TRP A 157 -15.26 -12.58 -13.34
N SER A 158 -14.14 -12.11 -12.76
CA SER A 158 -14.18 -11.00 -11.81
C SER A 158 -14.44 -9.66 -12.50
N ARG A 159 -13.95 -9.47 -13.73
CA ARG A 159 -14.30 -8.30 -14.56
C ARG A 159 -15.79 -8.24 -14.84
N MET A 160 -16.41 -9.38 -15.19
CA MET A 160 -17.86 -9.48 -15.39
C MET A 160 -18.62 -9.08 -14.12
N ILE A 161 -18.15 -9.50 -12.95
CA ILE A 161 -18.72 -9.11 -11.66
C ILE A 161 -18.57 -7.60 -11.44
N ILE A 162 -17.35 -7.07 -11.57
CA ILE A 162 -17.04 -5.65 -11.32
C ILE A 162 -17.90 -4.70 -12.17
N TYR A 163 -18.18 -5.08 -13.42
CA TYR A 163 -18.99 -4.26 -14.33
C TYR A 163 -20.47 -4.64 -14.37
N SER A 164 -20.89 -5.67 -13.63
CA SER A 164 -22.29 -6.08 -13.63
C SER A 164 -23.20 -4.97 -13.03
N PRO A 165 -24.44 -4.83 -13.50
CA PRO A 165 -25.41 -3.89 -12.97
C PRO A 165 -26.12 -4.42 -11.71
N LEU A 166 -25.49 -5.33 -10.97
CA LEU A 166 -26.07 -5.95 -9.78
C LEU A 166 -26.29 -4.90 -8.66
N PRO A 167 -27.35 -5.03 -7.89
CA PRO A 167 -27.57 -4.17 -6.74
C PRO A 167 -26.50 -4.44 -5.66
N MET A 168 -26.15 -3.41 -4.88
CA MET A 168 -25.07 -3.47 -3.88
C MET A 168 -25.24 -4.61 -2.86
N VAL A 169 -26.48 -4.99 -2.54
CA VAL A 169 -26.78 -6.14 -1.66
C VAL A 169 -26.24 -7.46 -2.23
N ALA A 170 -26.32 -7.64 -3.56
CA ALA A 170 -25.77 -8.83 -4.22
C ALA A 170 -24.23 -8.84 -4.14
N PHE A 171 -23.58 -7.69 -4.38
CA PHE A 171 -22.13 -7.59 -4.24
C PHE A 171 -21.66 -7.92 -2.82
N ARG A 172 -22.34 -7.42 -1.79
CA ARG A 172 -21.99 -7.73 -0.38
C ARG A 172 -22.05 -9.24 -0.10
N LYS A 173 -23.04 -9.94 -0.65
CA LYS A 173 -23.12 -11.41 -0.53
C LYS A 173 -22.01 -12.11 -1.31
N MET A 174 -21.61 -11.56 -2.45
CA MET A 174 -20.54 -12.13 -3.29
C MET A 174 -19.15 -11.96 -2.68
N VAL A 175 -18.89 -10.96 -1.82
CA VAL A 175 -17.59 -10.77 -1.16
C VAL A 175 -17.16 -12.04 -0.42
N GLY A 176 -18.08 -12.73 0.28
CA GLY A 176 -17.80 -14.00 0.94
C GLY A 176 -17.36 -15.10 -0.05
N PHE A 177 -18.00 -15.17 -1.22
CA PHE A 177 -17.61 -16.12 -2.27
C PHE A 177 -16.24 -15.76 -2.87
N VAL A 178 -15.98 -14.49 -3.15
CA VAL A 178 -14.67 -14.02 -3.64
C VAL A 178 -13.58 -14.34 -2.62
N ALA A 179 -13.83 -14.06 -1.34
CA ALA A 179 -12.90 -14.38 -0.26
C ALA A 179 -12.60 -15.89 -0.18
N TRP A 180 -13.62 -16.74 -0.39
CA TRP A 180 -13.44 -18.18 -0.44
C TRP A 180 -12.59 -18.62 -1.65
N VAL A 181 -12.82 -18.07 -2.86
CA VAL A 181 -12.03 -18.37 -4.06
C VAL A 181 -10.57 -17.96 -3.87
N VAL A 182 -10.33 -16.73 -3.36
CA VAL A 182 -8.99 -16.21 -3.10
C VAL A 182 -8.28 -17.11 -2.08
N ASN A 183 -8.97 -17.47 -1.00
CA ASN A 183 -8.43 -18.35 0.04
C ASN A 183 -8.01 -19.73 -0.51
N ARG A 184 -8.75 -20.29 -1.47
CA ARG A 184 -8.39 -21.57 -2.11
C ARG A 184 -7.19 -21.49 -3.05
N ARG A 185 -6.97 -20.32 -3.66
CA ARG A 185 -5.87 -20.11 -4.61
C ARG A 185 -4.57 -19.68 -3.96
N THR A 186 -4.64 -19.08 -2.78
CA THR A 186 -3.47 -18.63 -2.02
C THR A 186 -2.82 -19.84 -1.33
N LYS A 187 -1.51 -19.98 -1.43
CA LYS A 187 -0.76 -21.11 -0.87
C LYS A 187 -0.34 -20.88 0.57
N GLU A 188 0.06 -19.66 0.90
CA GLU A 188 0.56 -19.29 2.24
C GLU A 188 -0.58 -19.04 3.22
N GLU A 189 -0.58 -19.70 4.39
CA GLU A 189 -1.63 -19.57 5.40
C GLU A 189 -1.74 -18.13 5.95
N GLY A 190 -0.62 -17.48 6.23
CA GLY A 190 -0.61 -16.07 6.68
C GLY A 190 -1.22 -15.12 5.65
N GLN A 191 -0.90 -15.32 4.37
CA GLN A 191 -1.47 -14.55 3.27
C GLN A 191 -2.98 -14.80 3.12
N LYS A 192 -3.47 -16.04 3.30
CA LYS A 192 -4.90 -16.37 3.30
C LYS A 192 -5.66 -15.59 4.37
N VAL A 193 -5.12 -15.57 5.59
CA VAL A 193 -5.74 -14.85 6.72
C VAL A 193 -5.80 -13.35 6.44
N ARG A 194 -4.70 -12.76 5.94
CA ARG A 194 -4.66 -11.33 5.58
C ARG A 194 -5.67 -10.99 4.50
N TYR A 195 -5.70 -11.73 3.40
CA TYR A 195 -6.63 -11.46 2.30
C TYR A 195 -8.09 -11.63 2.70
N ARG A 196 -8.41 -12.66 3.49
CA ARG A 196 -9.77 -12.86 3.99
C ARG A 196 -10.21 -11.70 4.87
N ARG A 197 -9.38 -11.27 5.81
CA ARG A 197 -9.66 -10.10 6.67
C ARG A 197 -9.82 -8.84 5.84
N ALA A 198 -8.89 -8.59 4.92
CA ALA A 198 -8.92 -7.45 4.02
C ALA A 198 -10.25 -7.39 3.25
N LEU A 199 -10.64 -8.45 2.56
CA LEU A 199 -11.86 -8.48 1.77
C LEU A 199 -13.14 -8.28 2.60
N LEU A 200 -13.20 -8.85 3.81
CA LEU A 200 -14.39 -8.76 4.67
C LEU A 200 -14.54 -7.39 5.37
N ALA A 201 -13.44 -6.66 5.53
CA ALA A 201 -13.42 -5.34 6.20
C ALA A 201 -13.69 -4.17 5.24
N GLN A 202 -13.71 -4.40 3.93
CA GLN A 202 -13.81 -3.32 2.93
C GLN A 202 -15.21 -2.73 2.81
N ASP A 203 -15.23 -1.46 2.41
CA ASP A 203 -16.42 -0.80 1.85
C ASP A 203 -16.63 -1.29 0.41
N VAL A 204 -17.68 -2.06 0.17
CA VAL A 204 -17.93 -2.71 -1.13
C VAL A 204 -18.10 -1.70 -2.28
N PRO A 205 -18.83 -0.58 -2.13
CA PRO A 205 -18.88 0.48 -3.12
C PRO A 205 -17.51 1.01 -3.51
N ARG A 206 -16.65 1.31 -2.56
CA ARG A 206 -15.30 1.82 -2.80
C ARG A 206 -14.41 0.79 -3.48
N MET A 207 -14.48 -0.47 -3.04
CA MET A 207 -13.80 -1.58 -3.70
C MET A 207 -14.16 -1.69 -5.18
N LEU A 208 -15.46 -1.62 -5.51
CA LEU A 208 -15.91 -1.75 -6.89
C LEU A 208 -15.46 -0.57 -7.76
N LEU A 209 -15.57 0.66 -7.25
CA LEU A 209 -15.17 1.86 -7.97
C LEU A 209 -13.66 1.90 -8.19
N SER A 210 -12.89 1.59 -7.16
CA SER A 210 -11.43 1.47 -7.23
C SER A 210 -10.99 0.37 -8.21
N ALA A 211 -11.63 -0.82 -8.15
CA ALA A 211 -11.35 -1.89 -9.11
C ALA A 211 -11.68 -1.49 -10.56
N ARG A 212 -12.77 -0.76 -10.79
CA ARG A 212 -13.15 -0.24 -12.11
C ARG A 212 -12.13 0.75 -12.65
N TRP A 213 -11.54 1.56 -11.78
CA TRP A 213 -10.49 2.49 -12.18
C TRP A 213 -9.20 1.74 -12.49
N ASN A 214 -8.75 0.89 -11.58
CA ASN A 214 -7.51 0.12 -11.70
C ASN A 214 -7.47 -0.75 -12.96
N LEU A 215 -8.61 -1.32 -13.38
CA LEU A 215 -8.71 -2.14 -14.60
C LEU A 215 -8.31 -1.40 -15.89
N GLY A 216 -8.36 -0.09 -15.90
CA GLY A 216 -7.98 0.74 -17.05
C GLY A 216 -6.61 1.38 -16.93
N TYR A 217 -5.87 1.09 -15.85
CA TYR A 217 -4.60 1.74 -15.57
C TYR A 217 -3.40 0.82 -15.87
N SER A 218 -2.36 1.42 -16.40
CA SER A 218 -1.02 0.84 -16.53
C SER A 218 0.02 1.92 -16.24
N LEU A 219 1.12 1.52 -15.59
CA LEU A 219 2.28 2.39 -15.43
C LEU A 219 2.86 2.79 -16.81
N PRO A 220 3.51 3.95 -16.94
CA PRO A 220 4.31 4.28 -18.10
C PRO A 220 5.36 3.20 -18.39
N GLU A 221 5.69 3.00 -19.66
CA GLU A 221 6.76 2.08 -20.05
C GLU A 221 8.15 2.66 -19.74
N ASP A 222 8.29 3.99 -19.87
CA ASP A 222 9.50 4.73 -19.53
C ASP A 222 9.40 5.24 -18.09
N LEU A 223 10.31 4.81 -17.25
CA LEU A 223 10.44 5.19 -15.83
C LEU A 223 11.82 5.82 -15.55
N SER A 224 12.47 6.33 -16.60
CA SER A 224 13.83 6.89 -16.53
C SER A 224 13.95 8.17 -15.70
N ARG A 225 12.83 8.85 -15.42
CA ARG A 225 12.79 10.08 -14.63
C ARG A 225 12.79 9.87 -13.13
N ILE A 226 12.68 8.60 -12.66
CA ILE A 226 12.72 8.28 -11.25
C ILE A 226 14.14 8.48 -10.72
N GLU A 227 14.33 9.47 -9.86
CA GLU A 227 15.59 9.79 -9.22
C GLU A 227 15.73 9.17 -7.83
N VAL A 228 14.61 8.86 -7.17
CA VAL A 228 14.59 8.21 -5.85
C VAL A 228 15.25 6.84 -5.93
N PRO A 229 16.27 6.55 -5.09
CA PRO A 229 16.86 5.22 -5.00
C PRO A 229 15.79 4.16 -4.66
N CYS A 230 15.57 3.21 -5.58
CA CYS A 230 14.50 2.21 -5.45
C CYS A 230 15.04 0.79 -5.26
N ALA A 231 14.33 0.02 -4.45
CA ALA A 231 14.42 -1.44 -4.45
C ALA A 231 13.05 -2.05 -4.72
N VAL A 232 12.95 -2.92 -5.72
CA VAL A 232 11.74 -3.71 -5.97
C VAL A 232 11.87 -5.04 -5.24
N MET A 233 10.96 -5.28 -4.30
CA MET A 233 10.92 -6.51 -3.50
C MET A 233 9.85 -7.45 -4.03
N THR A 234 10.18 -8.73 -4.19
CA THR A 234 9.25 -9.76 -4.67
C THR A 234 9.48 -11.10 -3.98
N ALA A 235 8.41 -11.86 -3.83
CA ALA A 235 8.45 -13.22 -3.27
C ALA A 235 8.24 -14.26 -4.37
N ALA A 236 9.06 -15.30 -4.40
CA ALA A 236 8.92 -16.41 -5.35
C ALA A 236 7.58 -17.17 -5.19
N SER A 237 6.99 -17.13 -4.00
CA SER A 237 5.70 -17.75 -3.68
C SER A 237 4.50 -16.90 -4.07
N ASP A 238 4.70 -15.65 -4.48
CA ASP A 238 3.61 -14.74 -4.84
C ASP A 238 2.92 -15.20 -6.12
N THR A 239 1.64 -15.57 -5.99
CA THR A 239 0.82 -16.05 -7.11
C THR A 239 -0.11 -14.99 -7.68
N LEU A 240 -0.15 -13.80 -7.06
CA LEU A 240 -0.99 -12.69 -7.52
C LEU A 240 -0.26 -11.75 -8.47
N HIS A 241 1.06 -11.61 -8.29
CA HIS A 241 1.89 -10.74 -9.11
C HIS A 241 2.70 -11.59 -10.10
N ASP A 242 2.74 -11.14 -11.35
CA ASP A 242 3.53 -11.77 -12.41
C ASP A 242 5.00 -11.39 -12.21
N PHE A 243 5.80 -12.35 -11.73
CA PHE A 243 7.23 -12.15 -11.44
C PHE A 243 7.98 -11.55 -12.63
N GLY A 244 7.74 -12.04 -13.85
CA GLY A 244 8.43 -11.54 -15.05
C GLY A 244 8.06 -10.09 -15.39
N LYS A 245 6.87 -9.62 -14.99
CA LYS A 245 6.49 -8.21 -15.14
C LYS A 245 7.14 -7.34 -14.08
N VAL A 246 7.20 -7.83 -12.84
CA VAL A 246 7.86 -7.12 -11.73
C VAL A 246 9.36 -6.97 -12.00
N GLU A 247 10.00 -8.00 -12.56
CA GLU A 247 11.41 -7.95 -12.95
C GLU A 247 11.65 -6.91 -14.06
N ARG A 248 10.85 -6.94 -15.15
CA ARG A 248 10.94 -5.91 -16.21
C ARG A 248 10.69 -4.49 -15.70
N LEU A 249 9.77 -4.34 -14.75
CA LEU A 249 9.52 -3.04 -14.11
C LEU A 249 10.75 -2.57 -13.34
N ALA A 250 11.39 -3.44 -12.57
CA ALA A 250 12.62 -3.09 -11.86
C ALA A 250 13.74 -2.69 -12.83
N ASP A 251 13.87 -3.39 -13.97
CA ASP A 251 14.86 -3.08 -15.00
C ASP A 251 14.61 -1.71 -15.69
N SER A 252 13.36 -1.21 -15.66
CA SER A 252 13.00 0.08 -16.24
C SER A 252 13.24 1.29 -15.31
N ILE A 253 13.48 1.05 -14.02
CA ILE A 253 13.78 2.10 -13.04
C ILE A 253 15.32 2.24 -12.92
N PRO A 254 15.88 3.45 -13.06
CA PRO A 254 17.33 3.66 -12.96
C PRO A 254 17.90 3.16 -11.62
N ASN A 255 19.01 2.41 -11.70
CA ASN A 255 19.73 1.91 -10.53
C ASN A 255 18.88 1.13 -9.50
N CYS A 256 17.74 0.58 -9.92
CA CYS A 256 16.85 -0.16 -9.05
C CYS A 256 17.48 -1.50 -8.62
N LYS A 257 17.37 -1.82 -7.33
CA LYS A 257 17.77 -3.12 -6.81
C LYS A 257 16.60 -4.09 -6.77
N MET A 258 16.87 -5.35 -7.11
CA MET A 258 15.89 -6.43 -6.93
C MET A 258 16.17 -7.16 -5.62
N ILE A 259 15.20 -7.17 -4.71
CA ILE A 259 15.24 -7.93 -3.45
C ILE A 259 14.30 -9.13 -3.58
N LYS A 260 14.87 -10.33 -3.55
CA LYS A 260 14.08 -11.58 -3.59
C LYS A 260 13.92 -12.13 -2.18
N VAL A 261 12.68 -12.17 -1.68
CA VAL A 261 12.38 -12.69 -0.34
C VAL A 261 11.75 -14.09 -0.43
N PRO A 262 11.88 -14.91 0.62
CA PRO A 262 11.39 -16.30 0.62
C PRO A 262 9.89 -16.41 0.39
N SER A 263 9.10 -15.49 0.96
CA SER A 263 7.65 -15.51 0.91
C SER A 263 7.03 -14.12 1.02
N ASN A 264 5.77 -13.99 0.62
CA ASN A 264 5.01 -12.76 0.84
C ASN A 264 4.80 -12.50 2.35
N GLN A 265 4.68 -13.56 3.17
CA GLN A 265 4.62 -13.43 4.62
C GLN A 265 5.87 -12.76 5.18
N TYR A 266 7.06 -13.18 4.75
CA TYR A 266 8.35 -12.64 5.16
C TYR A 266 8.43 -11.12 5.03
N ALA A 267 7.90 -10.56 3.93
CA ALA A 267 7.86 -9.12 3.69
C ALA A 267 6.93 -8.33 4.67
N HIS A 268 6.19 -9.02 5.53
CA HIS A 268 5.31 -8.43 6.55
C HIS A 268 5.80 -8.70 7.97
N GLU A 269 6.93 -9.41 8.11
CA GLU A 269 7.53 -9.81 9.39
C GLU A 269 8.81 -9.01 9.66
N PRO A 270 9.27 -8.93 10.93
CA PRO A 270 10.46 -8.18 11.30
C PRO A 270 11.75 -8.58 10.56
N ASP A 271 11.83 -9.84 10.15
CA ASP A 271 13.03 -10.37 9.48
C ASP A 271 13.39 -9.59 8.21
N VAL A 272 12.40 -8.99 7.52
CA VAL A 272 12.63 -8.18 6.30
C VAL A 272 13.45 -6.91 6.56
N LEU A 273 13.55 -6.48 7.81
CA LEU A 273 14.32 -5.28 8.17
C LEU A 273 15.80 -5.41 7.86
N SER A 274 16.35 -6.64 7.83
CA SER A 274 17.72 -6.88 7.43
C SER A 274 17.95 -6.55 5.96
N GLU A 275 17.07 -6.99 5.05
CA GLU A 275 17.16 -6.70 3.62
C GLU A 275 16.95 -5.21 3.33
N ILE A 276 16.06 -4.56 4.08
CA ILE A 276 15.84 -3.11 3.97
C ILE A 276 17.10 -2.37 4.44
N GLY A 277 17.71 -2.79 5.55
CA GLY A 277 18.96 -2.24 6.08
C GLY A 277 20.12 -2.38 5.09
N ASP A 278 20.29 -3.55 4.49
CA ASP A 278 21.31 -3.80 3.46
C ASP A 278 21.09 -2.95 2.20
N PHE A 279 19.82 -2.72 1.83
CA PHE A 279 19.51 -1.79 0.75
C PHE A 279 19.91 -0.37 1.12
N HIS A 280 19.50 0.15 2.29
CA HIS A 280 19.84 1.51 2.72
C HIS A 280 21.36 1.71 2.84
N ALA A 281 22.10 0.73 3.36
CA ALA A 281 23.56 0.79 3.44
C ALA A 281 24.27 0.81 2.06
N SER A 282 23.56 0.50 1.00
CA SER A 282 24.07 0.45 -0.36
C SER A 282 23.77 1.69 -1.19
N ILE A 283 22.96 2.61 -0.65
CA ILE A 283 22.67 3.92 -1.26
C ILE A 283 23.86 4.84 -0.96
N PRO A 284 24.36 5.59 -1.96
CA PRO A 284 25.52 6.47 -1.81
C PRO A 284 25.33 7.55 -0.75
#